data_00240dec23a567b55d4ea0b331f93661
#
_entry.id   00240dec23a567b55d4ea0b331f93661
#
_cell.length_a   1.000
_cell.length_b   1.000
_cell.length_c   1.000
_cell.angle_alpha   90.00
_cell.angle_beta   90.00
_cell.angle_gamma   90.00
#
_symmetry.space_group_name_H-M   'P 1'
#
loop_
_entity.id
_entity.type
_entity.pdbx_description
1 polymer ?
#
loop_
_entity_poly.entity_id
_entity_poly.type
_entity_poly.pdbx_seq_one_letter_code
_entity_poly.pdbx_strand_id
1 'polypeptide(L)'
;MFALNAPIKARLQSLPALAGWTVRTSTELVDRATLPAVDVRLPGGGVAGARSGAVMVQPGWSLVLAVRRSATAANELEAAFAAVIEAMHGWAPGPHAGRGWEPLQLAAVADAVFAEDGLAGVELTFSTQALYRGQE
;
A
#
# COMPACT_ATOMS: atom_id res chain seq x y z
N MET A 1 10.86 7.59 1.50
CA MET A 1 9.92 6.49 1.17
C MET A 1 8.92 6.24 2.29
N PHE A 2 9.38 6.07 3.49
CA PHE A 2 8.49 5.73 4.62
C PHE A 2 7.56 6.86 5.06
N ALA A 3 7.81 8.08 4.62
CA ALA A 3 6.94 9.22 4.91
C ALA A 3 5.49 9.03 4.45
N LEU A 4 5.25 8.16 3.47
CA LEU A 4 3.90 7.88 2.98
C LEU A 4 3.16 6.80 3.80
N ASN A 5 3.80 6.12 4.75
CA ASN A 5 3.12 5.12 5.59
C ASN A 5 1.87 5.70 6.27
N ALA A 6 2.03 6.82 6.96
CA ALA A 6 0.92 7.44 7.69
C ALA A 6 -0.21 7.95 6.79
N PRO A 7 0.05 8.71 5.71
CA PRO A 7 -1.03 9.16 4.84
C PRO A 7 -1.73 8.01 4.10
N ILE A 8 -1.01 6.96 3.67
CA ILE A 8 -1.63 5.78 3.07
C ILE A 8 -2.53 5.07 4.07
N LYS A 9 -2.03 4.82 5.28
CA LYS A 9 -2.81 4.20 6.35
C LYS A 9 -4.07 5.00 6.66
N ALA A 10 -3.95 6.31 6.85
CA ALA A 10 -5.08 7.18 7.16
C ALA A 10 -6.14 7.15 6.05
N ARG A 11 -5.71 7.16 4.78
CA ARG A 11 -6.65 7.09 3.66
C ARG A 11 -7.39 5.78 3.62
N LEU A 12 -6.71 4.66 3.82
CA LEU A 12 -7.35 3.34 3.89
C LEU A 12 -8.34 3.23 5.04
N GLN A 13 -7.97 3.75 6.22
CA GLN A 13 -8.84 3.75 7.39
C GLN A 13 -10.11 4.59 7.20
N SER A 14 -10.11 5.55 6.28
CA SER A 14 -11.27 6.38 5.98
C SER A 14 -12.29 5.72 5.06
N LEU A 15 -11.97 4.58 4.45
CA LEU A 15 -12.84 3.93 3.48
C LEU A 15 -13.98 3.17 4.17
N PRO A 16 -15.25 3.45 3.82
CA PRO A 16 -16.38 2.71 4.39
C PRO A 16 -16.32 1.20 4.16
N ALA A 17 -15.83 0.77 2.99
CA ALA A 17 -15.69 -0.65 2.65
C ALA A 17 -14.65 -1.38 3.51
N LEU A 18 -13.76 -0.65 4.18
CA LEU A 18 -12.77 -1.18 5.11
C LEU A 18 -13.14 -0.93 6.58
N ALA A 19 -14.39 -0.57 6.85
CA ALA A 19 -14.87 -0.46 8.23
C ALA A 19 -14.74 -1.81 8.94
N GLY A 20 -14.12 -1.79 10.12
CA GLY A 20 -13.83 -3.02 10.86
C GLY A 20 -12.56 -3.76 10.43
N TRP A 21 -11.92 -3.34 9.35
CA TRP A 21 -10.62 -3.87 8.95
C TRP A 21 -9.49 -3.23 9.74
N THR A 22 -8.46 -4.00 10.05
CA THR A 22 -7.24 -3.48 10.67
C THR A 22 -6.27 -3.09 9.57
N VAL A 23 -5.80 -1.84 9.57
CA VAL A 23 -4.78 -1.37 8.64
C VAL A 23 -3.44 -1.33 9.37
N ARG A 24 -2.47 -2.08 8.86
CA ARG A 24 -1.15 -2.25 9.47
C ARG A 24 -0.07 -1.79 8.50
N THR A 25 0.98 -1.18 9.03
CA THR A 25 2.17 -0.83 8.24
C THR A 25 3.35 -1.71 8.65
N SER A 26 4.31 -1.89 7.73
CA SER A 26 5.48 -2.75 7.98
C SER A 26 6.44 -2.18 9.03
N THR A 27 6.32 -0.91 9.37
CA THR A 27 7.16 -0.25 10.37
C THR A 27 6.57 -0.25 11.77
N GLU A 28 5.35 -0.78 11.93
CA GLU A 28 4.68 -0.88 13.21
C GLU A 28 4.78 -2.28 13.80
N LEU A 29 4.77 -2.35 15.13
CA LEU A 29 4.60 -3.62 15.83
C LEU A 29 3.11 -3.96 15.81
N VAL A 30 2.73 -5.08 15.21
CA VAL A 30 1.33 -5.42 14.96
C VAL A 30 1.00 -6.86 15.36
N ASP A 31 -0.26 -7.09 15.72
CA ASP A 31 -0.83 -8.42 15.90
C ASP A 31 -1.33 -8.94 14.54
N ARG A 32 -0.64 -9.93 14.00
CA ARG A 32 -0.96 -10.50 12.70
C ARG A 32 -2.16 -11.45 12.73
N ALA A 33 -2.64 -11.81 13.91
CA ALA A 33 -3.82 -12.66 14.04
C ALA A 33 -5.12 -11.91 13.80
N THR A 34 -5.12 -10.58 13.86
CA THR A 34 -6.31 -9.76 13.64
C THR A 34 -6.67 -9.72 12.16
N LEU A 35 -7.89 -10.14 11.84
CA LEU A 35 -8.46 -10.19 10.49
C LEU A 35 -9.90 -9.70 10.52
N PRO A 36 -10.43 -9.11 9.44
CA PRO A 36 -9.77 -8.81 8.18
C PRO A 36 -8.73 -7.68 8.32
N ALA A 37 -7.73 -7.67 7.47
CA ALA A 37 -6.63 -6.71 7.58
C ALA A 37 -6.10 -6.27 6.21
N VAL A 38 -5.52 -5.07 6.19
CA VAL A 38 -4.71 -4.57 5.09
C VAL A 38 -3.30 -4.35 5.61
N ASP A 39 -2.34 -5.04 5.03
CA ASP A 39 -0.92 -4.84 5.33
C ASP A 39 -0.32 -3.90 4.28
N VAL A 40 0.15 -2.75 4.74
CA VAL A 40 0.85 -1.77 3.92
C VAL A 40 2.34 -2.06 4.00
N ARG A 41 2.93 -2.48 2.89
CA ARG A 41 4.34 -2.88 2.81
C ARG A 41 5.08 -2.05 1.79
N LEU A 42 6.37 -1.89 2.00
CA LEU A 42 7.28 -1.26 1.05
C LEU A 42 8.36 -2.29 0.67
N PRO A 43 8.07 -3.18 -0.28
CA PRO A 43 9.00 -4.26 -0.63
C PRO A 43 10.27 -3.76 -1.32
N GLY A 44 10.23 -2.58 -1.89
CA GLY A 44 11.37 -1.99 -2.55
C GLY A 44 10.97 -0.84 -3.45
N GLY A 45 11.93 -0.39 -4.24
CA GLY A 45 11.71 0.67 -5.20
C GLY A 45 12.85 0.71 -6.20
N GLY A 46 12.63 1.43 -7.27
CA GLY A 46 13.62 1.67 -8.32
C GLY A 46 14.17 3.07 -8.26
N VAL A 47 15.15 3.31 -9.09
CA VAL A 47 15.65 4.64 -9.40
C VAL A 47 15.23 4.96 -10.82
N ALA A 48 14.28 5.87 -10.97
CA ALA A 48 13.74 6.25 -12.27
C ALA A 48 14.70 7.15 -13.07
N GLY A 49 15.54 7.87 -12.34
CA GLY A 49 16.58 8.71 -12.95
C GLY A 49 17.50 9.25 -11.88
N ALA A 50 18.74 9.48 -12.25
CA ALA A 50 19.75 10.04 -11.36
C ALA A 50 20.73 10.93 -12.13
N ARG A 51 21.18 11.98 -11.47
CA ARG A 51 22.28 12.83 -11.90
C ARG A 51 22.94 13.43 -10.67
N SER A 52 24.08 14.04 -10.83
CA SER A 52 24.78 14.66 -9.71
C SER A 52 23.82 15.54 -8.91
N GLY A 53 23.74 15.32 -7.60
CA GLY A 53 22.93 16.09 -6.69
C GLY A 53 21.45 15.71 -6.61
N ALA A 54 20.95 14.86 -7.48
CA ALA A 54 19.52 14.52 -7.51
C ALA A 54 19.26 13.07 -7.92
N VAL A 55 18.33 12.43 -7.22
CA VAL A 55 17.91 11.05 -7.50
C VAL A 55 16.38 10.97 -7.47
N MET A 56 15.79 10.50 -8.54
CA MET A 56 14.37 10.19 -8.60
C MET A 56 14.15 8.77 -8.08
N VAL A 57 13.60 8.66 -6.89
CA VAL A 57 13.30 7.37 -6.25
C VAL A 57 11.85 7.01 -6.54
N GLN A 58 11.64 5.77 -6.97
CA GLN A 58 10.32 5.23 -7.34
C GLN A 58 9.99 4.04 -6.44
N PRO A 59 9.39 4.28 -5.26
CA PRO A 59 8.98 3.19 -4.39
C PRO A 59 7.76 2.45 -4.93
N GLY A 60 7.73 1.15 -4.68
CA GLY A 60 6.56 0.32 -4.93
C GLY A 60 5.89 -0.02 -3.60
N TRP A 61 4.65 0.39 -3.43
CA TRP A 61 3.86 0.11 -2.23
C TRP A 61 2.97 -1.10 -2.48
N SER A 62 3.06 -2.09 -1.60
CA SER A 62 2.26 -3.30 -1.66
C SER A 62 1.18 -3.25 -0.58
N LEU A 63 -0.08 -3.34 -1.00
CA LEU A 63 -1.23 -3.43 -0.10
C LEU A 63 -1.76 -4.86 -0.17
N VAL A 64 -1.62 -5.61 0.92
CA VAL A 64 -2.08 -7.00 1.01
C VAL A 64 -3.39 -7.04 1.78
N LEU A 65 -4.47 -7.39 1.08
CA LEU A 65 -5.79 -7.60 1.68
C LEU A 65 -5.90 -9.04 2.12
N ALA A 66 -6.22 -9.28 3.39
CA ALA A 66 -6.31 -10.62 3.95
C ALA A 66 -7.61 -10.80 4.73
N VAL A 67 -8.30 -11.91 4.45
CA VAL A 67 -9.49 -12.35 5.17
C VAL A 67 -9.37 -13.83 5.52
N ARG A 68 -10.17 -14.29 6.46
CA ARG A 68 -10.32 -15.73 6.72
C ARG A 68 -11.11 -16.37 5.57
N ARG A 69 -10.72 -17.56 5.15
CA ARG A 69 -11.49 -18.33 4.17
C ARG A 69 -12.88 -18.63 4.71
N SER A 70 -13.90 -18.33 3.91
CA SER A 70 -15.29 -18.55 4.23
C SER A 70 -16.13 -18.51 2.97
N ALA A 71 -17.42 -18.81 3.08
CA ALA A 71 -18.35 -18.71 1.95
C ALA A 71 -18.51 -17.27 1.43
N THR A 72 -18.20 -16.26 2.28
CA THR A 72 -18.33 -14.83 1.94
C THR A 72 -17.00 -14.16 1.62
N ALA A 73 -15.88 -14.88 1.70
CA ALA A 73 -14.55 -14.30 1.52
C ALA A 73 -14.37 -13.62 0.16
N ALA A 74 -14.87 -14.23 -0.92
CA ALA A 74 -14.76 -13.66 -2.25
C ALA A 74 -15.49 -12.32 -2.36
N ASN A 75 -16.68 -12.22 -1.78
CA ASN A 75 -17.45 -10.97 -1.79
C ASN A 75 -16.81 -9.89 -0.94
N GLU A 76 -16.26 -10.25 0.22
CA GLU A 76 -15.54 -9.33 1.10
C GLU A 76 -14.29 -8.78 0.41
N LEU A 77 -13.52 -9.65 -0.23
CA LEU A 77 -12.31 -9.26 -0.95
C LEU A 77 -12.64 -8.38 -2.16
N GLU A 78 -13.68 -8.72 -2.93
CA GLU A 78 -14.08 -7.92 -4.09
C GLU A 78 -14.47 -6.50 -3.70
N ALA A 79 -15.26 -6.35 -2.65
CA ALA A 79 -15.69 -5.04 -2.17
C ALA A 79 -14.49 -4.21 -1.69
N ALA A 80 -13.58 -4.81 -0.93
CA ALA A 80 -12.37 -4.15 -0.45
C ALA A 80 -11.41 -3.82 -1.59
N PHE A 81 -11.21 -4.74 -2.52
CA PHE A 81 -10.35 -4.58 -3.68
C PHE A 81 -10.80 -3.40 -4.55
N ALA A 82 -12.08 -3.35 -4.90
CA ALA A 82 -12.62 -2.27 -5.70
C ALA A 82 -12.50 -0.92 -5.00
N ALA A 83 -12.79 -0.88 -3.70
CA ALA A 83 -12.69 0.35 -2.91
C ALA A 83 -11.26 0.87 -2.79
N VAL A 84 -10.29 -0.04 -2.64
CA VAL A 84 -8.87 0.33 -2.57
C VAL A 84 -8.40 0.91 -3.90
N ILE A 85 -8.74 0.29 -5.02
CA ILE A 85 -8.38 0.82 -6.34
C ILE A 85 -9.00 2.21 -6.54
N GLU A 86 -10.28 2.34 -6.25
CA GLU A 86 -10.98 3.62 -6.41
C GLU A 86 -10.36 4.75 -5.58
N ALA A 87 -9.93 4.43 -4.36
CA ALA A 87 -9.36 5.42 -3.46
C ALA A 87 -7.89 5.74 -3.74
N MET A 88 -7.10 4.75 -4.19
CA MET A 88 -5.65 4.87 -4.23
C MET A 88 -5.10 5.14 -5.62
N HIS A 89 -5.70 4.60 -6.67
CA HIS A 89 -5.21 4.85 -8.02
C HIS A 89 -5.47 6.30 -8.43
N GLY A 90 -4.41 7.00 -8.80
CA GLY A 90 -4.49 8.42 -9.16
C GLY A 90 -4.53 9.38 -7.97
N TRP A 91 -4.49 8.86 -6.75
CA TRP A 91 -4.47 9.71 -5.56
C TRP A 91 -3.10 10.37 -5.38
N ALA A 92 -3.12 11.70 -5.25
CA ALA A 92 -1.92 12.49 -4.97
C ALA A 92 -1.80 12.70 -3.45
N PRO A 93 -0.78 12.12 -2.79
CA PRO A 93 -0.66 12.25 -1.34
C PRO A 93 -0.33 13.68 -0.89
N GLY A 94 0.15 14.53 -1.80
CA GLY A 94 0.64 15.85 -1.45
C GLY A 94 2.07 15.81 -0.91
N PRO A 95 2.59 16.95 -0.45
CA PRO A 95 3.95 17.02 0.08
C PRO A 95 4.07 16.31 1.43
N HIS A 96 5.08 15.46 1.57
CA HIS A 96 5.43 14.79 2.81
C HIS A 96 6.96 14.75 2.95
N ALA A 97 7.45 14.98 4.15
CA ALA A 97 8.89 15.04 4.46
C ALA A 97 9.64 16.01 3.55
N GLY A 98 9.01 17.16 3.23
CA GLY A 98 9.60 18.20 2.39
C GLY A 98 9.69 17.86 0.90
N ARG A 99 9.01 16.83 0.44
CA ARG A 99 8.99 16.40 -0.96
C ARG A 99 7.58 16.33 -1.51
N GLY A 100 7.44 16.67 -2.79
CA GLY A 100 6.24 16.35 -3.56
C GLY A 100 6.29 14.90 -4.04
N TRP A 101 5.16 14.23 -3.98
CA TRP A 101 5.00 12.85 -4.43
C TRP A 101 4.04 12.79 -5.62
N GLU A 102 4.43 12.06 -6.63
CA GLU A 102 3.56 11.81 -7.78
C GLU A 102 2.30 11.05 -7.34
N PRO A 103 1.18 11.18 -8.08
CA PRO A 103 0.01 10.37 -7.81
C PRO A 103 0.34 8.87 -7.84
N LEU A 104 -0.24 8.11 -6.90
CA LEU A 104 -0.07 6.67 -6.89
C LEU A 104 -0.75 6.04 -8.10
N GLN A 105 -0.10 5.05 -8.70
CA GLN A 105 -0.66 4.30 -9.82
C GLN A 105 -0.61 2.81 -9.53
N LEU A 106 -1.72 2.13 -9.80
CA LEU A 106 -1.76 0.67 -9.70
C LEU A 106 -0.86 0.07 -10.78
N ALA A 107 0.15 -0.66 -10.35
CA ALA A 107 1.16 -1.24 -11.22
C ALA A 107 1.00 -2.75 -11.41
N ALA A 108 0.49 -3.46 -10.40
CA ALA A 108 0.33 -4.91 -10.46
C ALA A 108 -0.72 -5.39 -9.46
N VAL A 109 -1.34 -6.52 -9.80
CA VAL A 109 -2.24 -7.27 -8.92
C VAL A 109 -1.80 -8.72 -8.95
N ALA A 110 -1.69 -9.33 -7.78
CA ALA A 110 -1.27 -10.72 -7.64
C ALA A 110 -2.04 -11.42 -6.52
N ASP A 111 -2.06 -12.73 -6.57
CA ASP A 111 -2.55 -13.52 -5.45
C ASP A 111 -1.64 -13.35 -4.25
N ALA A 112 -2.21 -13.26 -3.06
CA ALA A 112 -1.43 -13.13 -1.84
C ALA A 112 -1.04 -14.51 -1.33
N VAL A 113 0.23 -14.65 -0.94
CA VAL A 113 0.77 -15.89 -0.38
C VAL A 113 0.89 -15.73 1.13
N PHE A 114 0.32 -16.66 1.87
CA PHE A 114 0.35 -16.68 3.33
C PHE A 114 1.06 -17.94 3.83
N ALA A 115 1.83 -17.79 4.91
CA ALA A 115 2.46 -18.90 5.58
C ALA A 115 1.45 -19.79 6.32
N GLU A 116 0.30 -19.25 6.68
CA GLU A 116 -0.78 -19.94 7.40
C GLU A 116 -1.87 -20.38 6.45
N ASP A 117 -2.46 -21.57 6.71
CA ASP A 117 -3.67 -22.00 6.04
C ASP A 117 -4.90 -21.23 6.54
N GLY A 118 -5.97 -21.26 5.76
CA GLY A 118 -7.24 -20.64 6.15
C GLY A 118 -7.35 -19.16 5.85
N LEU A 119 -6.37 -18.57 5.15
CA LEU A 119 -6.43 -17.18 4.69
C LEU A 119 -6.62 -17.11 3.18
N ALA A 120 -7.31 -16.07 2.75
CA ALA A 120 -7.44 -15.68 1.35
C ALA A 120 -7.13 -14.20 1.21
N GLY A 121 -6.57 -13.80 0.09
CA GLY A 121 -6.23 -12.41 -0.10
C GLY A 121 -5.72 -12.06 -1.48
N VAL A 122 -5.40 -10.80 -1.64
CA VAL A 122 -4.89 -10.23 -2.88
C VAL A 122 -3.85 -9.17 -2.56
N GLU A 123 -2.83 -9.07 -3.39
CA GLU A 123 -1.81 -8.04 -3.29
C GLU A 123 -1.97 -7.04 -4.43
N LEU A 124 -2.07 -5.76 -4.08
CA LEU A 124 -2.07 -4.66 -5.02
C LEU A 124 -0.77 -3.89 -4.87
N THR A 125 -0.05 -3.68 -5.96
CA THR A 125 1.18 -2.88 -5.96
C THR A 125 0.93 -1.54 -6.62
N PHE A 126 1.20 -0.47 -5.90
CA PHE A 126 1.13 0.91 -6.38
C PHE A 126 2.52 1.49 -6.48
N SER A 127 2.74 2.36 -7.45
CA SER A 127 3.99 3.09 -7.60
C SER A 127 3.77 4.58 -7.51
N THR A 128 4.78 5.27 -7.01
CA THR A 128 4.89 6.73 -7.03
C THR A 128 6.36 7.09 -7.21
N GLN A 129 6.67 8.35 -7.23
CA GLN A 129 8.08 8.78 -7.27
C GLN A 129 8.26 10.14 -6.63
N ALA A 130 9.45 10.39 -6.12
CA ALA A 130 9.84 11.66 -5.53
C ALA A 130 11.33 11.90 -5.73
N LEU A 131 11.69 13.17 -5.73
CA LEU A 131 13.07 13.61 -5.88
C LEU A 131 13.78 13.65 -4.53
N TYR A 132 14.91 12.98 -4.44
CA TYR A 132 15.80 13.04 -3.29
C TYR A 132 17.09 13.76 -3.68
N ARG A 133 17.66 14.50 -2.74
CA ARG A 133 18.89 15.22 -2.97
C ARG A 133 20.08 14.40 -2.47
N GLY A 134 21.13 14.36 -3.30
CA GLY A 134 22.40 13.79 -2.94
C GLY A 134 23.46 14.90 -2.86
N GLN A 135 24.72 14.52 -2.89
CA GLN A 135 25.82 15.48 -2.95
C GLN A 135 26.04 15.95 -4.40
N GLU A 136 26.40 17.20 -4.52
CA GLU A 136 26.76 17.79 -5.81
C GLU A 136 28.17 17.39 -6.23
#